data_07d70bdc0980d3db3fa5014d826803d2
#
_entry.id   07d70bdc0980d3db3fa5014d826803d2
#
_cell.length_a   1.000
_cell.length_b   1.000
_cell.length_c   1.000
_cell.angle_alpha   90.00
_cell.angle_beta   90.00
_cell.angle_gamma   90.00
#
_symmetry.space_group_name_H-M   'P 1'
#
loop_
_entity.id
_entity.type
_entity.pdbx_description
1 polymer ?
#
loop_
_entity_poly.entity_id
_entity_poly.type
_entity_poly.pdbx_seq_one_letter_code
_entity_poly.pdbx_strand_id
1 'polypeptide(L)'
;VCTTWHAVSRSDHLWQLLSRQVWARTHLMHDTWRDEFIYRHRTARNFRTRTHTYFTLQFDPSDVDEPDSLSCRCLTLSDLYLAAGFADGTVRLFLLNNRLHVRTLRPPLRDRFGRFSRAVSGIVISDSRLTFATMDGDIHVAEIDGVGHTRTAYAGDIVNDGALVDFTGCGRWWVGLFAGVPGRAFHIWDCNSEETTFVGGTLTDPEAVMGWHTLTELTTSLGRLRISGNETAVACTRWRIMVIDLRNQGVIIGEDEEQRRGLIVTGFDANDEAYVRLDSRGNASVRRVNTQQTVCEFRVSGAAQRRVMGCVNRLHALMCAGGIMRVWEVERGEYLYSIRERVGEVDAIVADDRHVAVASASSTAQSIIHLWDFGAL
;
A
#
# COMPACT_ATOMS: atom_id res chain seq x y z
N VAL A 1 13.22 -14.81 -41.33
CA VAL A 1 13.56 -13.72 -40.36
C VAL A 1 14.93 -13.19 -40.77
N CYS A 2 15.04 -11.86 -40.97
CA CYS A 2 16.30 -11.21 -41.26
C CYS A 2 17.34 -11.48 -40.16
N THR A 3 18.58 -11.78 -40.51
CA THR A 3 19.68 -12.06 -39.56
C THR A 3 19.87 -10.90 -38.56
N THR A 4 19.69 -9.67 -39.02
CA THR A 4 19.75 -8.46 -38.20
C THR A 4 18.64 -8.46 -37.13
N TRP A 5 17.41 -8.75 -37.50
CA TRP A 5 16.29 -8.85 -36.50
C TRP A 5 16.51 -9.97 -35.50
N HIS A 6 17.09 -11.08 -35.94
CA HIS A 6 17.44 -12.17 -35.05
C HIS A 6 18.51 -11.75 -34.05
N ALA A 7 19.54 -11.03 -34.47
CA ALA A 7 20.59 -10.51 -33.60
C ALA A 7 20.04 -9.47 -32.61
N VAL A 8 19.22 -8.51 -33.09
CA VAL A 8 18.59 -7.49 -32.24
C VAL A 8 17.67 -8.14 -31.19
N SER A 9 16.87 -9.14 -31.60
CA SER A 9 15.95 -9.82 -30.65
C SER A 9 16.65 -10.65 -29.58
N ARG A 10 17.96 -10.89 -29.72
CA ARG A 10 18.80 -11.55 -28.71
C ARG A 10 19.59 -10.58 -27.84
N SER A 11 19.55 -9.29 -28.15
CA SER A 11 20.25 -8.27 -27.34
C SER A 11 19.60 -8.13 -25.96
N ASP A 12 20.28 -8.62 -24.94
CA ASP A 12 19.79 -8.52 -23.56
C ASP A 12 19.65 -7.06 -23.11
N HIS A 13 20.53 -6.19 -23.58
CA HIS A 13 20.45 -4.74 -23.32
C HIS A 13 19.16 -4.11 -23.87
N LEU A 14 18.71 -4.52 -25.07
CA LEU A 14 17.43 -4.05 -25.62
C LEU A 14 16.26 -4.42 -24.70
N TRP A 15 16.23 -5.66 -24.27
CA TRP A 15 15.18 -6.15 -23.37
C TRP A 15 15.24 -5.48 -22.00
N GLN A 16 16.43 -5.16 -21.50
CA GLN A 16 16.61 -4.37 -20.29
C GLN A 16 16.00 -2.97 -20.43
N LEU A 17 16.29 -2.28 -21.52
CA LEU A 17 15.70 -0.94 -21.79
C LEU A 17 14.17 -1.02 -21.86
N LEU A 18 13.63 -2.00 -22.59
CA LEU A 18 12.19 -2.21 -22.70
C LEU A 18 11.56 -2.54 -21.35
N SER A 19 12.19 -3.40 -20.55
CA SER A 19 11.70 -3.75 -19.22
C SER A 19 11.69 -2.54 -18.28
N ARG A 20 12.69 -1.67 -18.37
CA ARG A 20 12.73 -0.41 -17.62
C ARG A 20 11.64 0.56 -18.09
N GLN A 21 11.46 0.70 -19.38
CA GLN A 21 10.50 1.65 -19.94
C GLN A 21 9.04 1.22 -19.69
N VAL A 22 8.73 -0.06 -19.90
CA VAL A 22 7.36 -0.56 -19.83
C VAL A 22 6.98 -0.94 -18.38
N TRP A 23 7.91 -1.54 -17.65
CA TRP A 23 7.63 -2.14 -16.32
C TRP A 23 8.35 -1.44 -15.17
N ALA A 24 9.12 -0.37 -15.44
CA ALA A 24 9.99 0.33 -14.46
C ALA A 24 10.92 -0.62 -13.68
N ARG A 25 11.29 -1.77 -14.30
CA ARG A 25 12.13 -2.78 -13.66
C ARG A 25 13.61 -2.43 -13.72
N THR A 26 14.24 -2.43 -12.55
CA THR A 26 15.70 -2.21 -12.40
C THR A 26 16.44 -3.48 -12.03
N HIS A 27 15.74 -4.49 -11.52
CA HIS A 27 16.29 -5.78 -11.07
C HIS A 27 15.77 -6.92 -11.92
N LEU A 28 16.64 -7.90 -12.18
CA LEU A 28 16.36 -9.11 -12.92
C LEU A 28 15.86 -10.21 -11.96
N MET A 29 14.70 -10.80 -12.26
CA MET A 29 14.11 -11.90 -11.50
C MET A 29 14.23 -13.26 -12.22
N HIS A 30 14.51 -13.22 -13.53
CA HIS A 30 14.66 -14.39 -14.39
C HIS A 30 16.09 -14.44 -14.97
N ASP A 31 16.43 -15.49 -15.70
CA ASP A 31 17.79 -15.70 -16.22
C ASP A 31 18.23 -14.61 -17.19
N THR A 32 17.31 -14.04 -17.96
CA THR A 32 17.59 -12.98 -18.94
C THR A 32 16.53 -11.88 -18.89
N TRP A 33 16.89 -10.65 -19.34
CA TRP A 33 15.94 -9.55 -19.48
C TRP A 33 14.82 -9.83 -20.48
N ARG A 34 15.10 -10.68 -21.48
CA ARG A 34 14.10 -11.15 -22.42
C ARG A 34 13.05 -12.02 -21.73
N ASP A 35 13.47 -12.94 -20.88
CA ASP A 35 12.55 -13.82 -20.16
C ASP A 35 11.73 -13.05 -19.13
N GLU A 36 12.36 -12.09 -18.44
CA GLU A 36 11.66 -11.14 -17.56
C GLU A 36 10.57 -10.37 -18.32
N PHE A 37 10.89 -9.80 -19.50
CA PHE A 37 9.93 -9.06 -20.31
C PHE A 37 8.76 -9.96 -20.79
N ILE A 38 9.05 -11.15 -21.27
CA ILE A 38 8.03 -12.13 -21.69
C ILE A 38 7.13 -12.52 -20.50
N TYR A 39 7.74 -12.78 -19.35
CA TYR A 39 7.01 -13.13 -18.15
C TYR A 39 6.04 -12.01 -17.73
N ARG A 40 6.50 -10.76 -17.70
CA ARG A 40 5.65 -9.60 -17.36
C ARG A 40 4.51 -9.42 -18.34
N HIS A 41 4.75 -9.57 -19.62
CA HIS A 41 3.67 -9.52 -20.62
C HIS A 41 2.64 -10.64 -20.46
N ARG A 42 3.07 -11.85 -20.12
CA ARG A 42 2.15 -12.95 -19.79
C ARG A 42 1.31 -12.64 -18.56
N THR A 43 1.95 -12.14 -17.53
CA THR A 43 1.26 -11.77 -16.28
C THR A 43 0.22 -10.67 -16.54
N ALA A 44 0.57 -9.63 -17.29
CA ALA A 44 -0.39 -8.58 -17.68
C ALA A 44 -1.56 -9.13 -18.51
N ARG A 45 -1.28 -10.07 -19.42
CA ARG A 45 -2.35 -10.78 -20.16
C ARG A 45 -3.23 -11.60 -19.23
N ASN A 46 -2.65 -12.32 -18.27
CA ASN A 46 -3.37 -13.11 -17.29
C ASN A 46 -4.30 -12.25 -16.44
N PHE A 47 -3.84 -11.07 -16.01
CA PHE A 47 -4.70 -10.07 -15.37
C PHE A 47 -5.88 -9.70 -16.26
N ARG A 48 -5.64 -9.40 -17.53
CA ARG A 48 -6.69 -8.99 -18.48
C ARG A 48 -7.69 -10.14 -18.77
N THR A 49 -7.22 -11.38 -18.83
CA THR A 49 -8.05 -12.57 -19.15
C THR A 49 -8.60 -13.28 -17.93
N ARG A 50 -8.36 -12.75 -16.72
CA ARG A 50 -8.77 -13.34 -15.45
C ARG A 50 -8.17 -14.73 -15.20
N THR A 51 -6.97 -14.97 -15.66
CA THR A 51 -6.25 -16.21 -15.45
C THR A 51 -5.36 -16.08 -14.23
N HIS A 52 -5.71 -16.75 -13.13
CA HIS A 52 -4.97 -16.67 -11.86
C HIS A 52 -5.12 -17.96 -11.06
N THR A 53 -4.26 -18.15 -10.10
CA THR A 53 -4.42 -19.11 -9.02
C THR A 53 -4.79 -18.38 -7.73
N TYR A 54 -5.66 -18.99 -6.93
CA TYR A 54 -6.15 -18.41 -5.68
C TYR A 54 -5.74 -19.26 -4.49
N PHE A 55 -5.34 -18.56 -3.41
CA PHE A 55 -4.91 -19.19 -2.15
C PHE A 55 -5.39 -18.39 -0.95
N THR A 56 -5.50 -19.06 0.19
CA THR A 56 -5.59 -18.45 1.50
C THR A 56 -4.28 -18.70 2.24
N LEU A 57 -3.67 -17.65 2.74
CA LEU A 57 -2.45 -17.75 3.53
C LEU A 57 -2.82 -18.03 4.99
N GLN A 58 -2.20 -19.04 5.55
CA GLN A 58 -2.42 -19.46 6.93
C GLN A 58 -1.22 -19.10 7.78
N PHE A 59 -1.46 -18.72 9.02
CA PHE A 59 -0.47 -18.53 10.06
C PHE A 59 -0.99 -19.13 11.36
N ASP A 60 -0.07 -19.54 12.24
CA ASP A 60 -0.45 -20.09 13.54
C ASP A 60 -0.92 -18.96 14.48
N PRO A 61 -2.18 -18.98 14.95
CA PRO A 61 -2.69 -18.01 15.89
C PRO A 61 -2.23 -18.26 17.34
N SER A 62 -1.55 -19.39 17.64
CA SER A 62 -1.13 -19.75 18.99
C SER A 62 -0.14 -18.76 19.62
N ASP A 63 0.45 -17.91 18.81
CA ASP A 63 1.36 -16.84 19.23
C ASP A 63 0.66 -15.58 19.78
N VAL A 64 -0.67 -15.56 19.85
CA VAL A 64 -1.44 -14.37 20.18
C VAL A 64 -2.11 -14.52 21.53
N ASP A 65 -1.85 -13.55 22.41
CA ASP A 65 -2.45 -13.52 23.73
C ASP A 65 -3.97 -13.27 23.69
N GLU A 66 -4.47 -12.66 22.58
CA GLU A 66 -5.88 -12.31 22.43
C GLU A 66 -6.38 -12.43 20.97
N PRO A 67 -7.47 -13.19 20.72
CA PRO A 67 -8.03 -13.40 19.38
C PRO A 67 -8.50 -12.10 18.71
N ASP A 68 -9.03 -11.14 19.47
CA ASP A 68 -9.56 -9.88 18.93
C ASP A 68 -8.49 -8.92 18.39
N SER A 69 -7.22 -9.19 18.68
CA SER A 69 -6.08 -8.42 18.21
C SER A 69 -5.54 -8.88 16.86
N LEU A 70 -6.10 -9.93 16.27
CA LEU A 70 -5.70 -10.50 14.98
C LEU A 70 -6.30 -9.80 13.75
N SER A 71 -6.83 -8.60 13.92
CA SER A 71 -7.29 -7.78 12.81
C SER A 71 -6.09 -7.26 12.00
N CYS A 72 -6.04 -7.59 10.71
CA CYS A 72 -5.02 -7.09 9.80
C CYS A 72 -5.32 -5.64 9.42
N ARG A 73 -4.35 -4.75 9.55
CA ARG A 73 -4.50 -3.33 9.29
C ARG A 73 -3.86 -2.87 7.98
N CYS A 74 -2.76 -3.47 7.60
CA CYS A 74 -2.04 -3.11 6.39
C CYS A 74 -1.38 -4.33 5.76
N LEU A 75 -1.21 -4.26 4.44
CA LEU A 75 -0.54 -5.25 3.63
C LEU A 75 0.49 -4.56 2.74
N THR A 76 1.63 -5.20 2.53
CA THR A 76 2.66 -4.73 1.61
C THR A 76 3.22 -5.92 0.83
N LEU A 77 3.36 -5.74 -0.48
CA LEU A 77 3.92 -6.73 -1.40
C LEU A 77 5.34 -6.33 -1.83
N SER A 78 6.18 -7.32 -2.00
CA SER A 78 7.41 -7.25 -2.77
C SER A 78 7.43 -8.41 -3.77
N ASP A 79 8.46 -8.51 -4.61
CA ASP A 79 8.57 -9.60 -5.58
C ASP A 79 8.56 -11.00 -4.93
N LEU A 80 9.09 -11.12 -3.69
CA LEU A 80 9.25 -12.40 -2.99
C LEU A 80 8.33 -12.54 -1.78
N TYR A 81 7.91 -11.45 -1.17
CA TYR A 81 7.26 -11.48 0.14
C TYR A 81 5.95 -10.69 0.17
N LEU A 82 5.02 -11.19 0.96
CA LEU A 82 3.89 -10.44 1.48
C LEU A 82 4.10 -10.22 2.99
N ALA A 83 4.04 -8.97 3.42
CA ALA A 83 4.00 -8.62 4.83
C ALA A 83 2.61 -8.13 5.23
N ALA A 84 2.11 -8.63 6.35
CA ALA A 84 0.83 -8.27 6.93
C ALA A 84 1.04 -7.71 8.34
N GLY A 85 0.56 -6.48 8.59
CA GLY A 85 0.62 -5.80 9.88
C GLY A 85 -0.70 -5.89 10.62
N PHE A 86 -0.65 -6.18 11.90
CA PHE A 86 -1.81 -6.48 12.74
C PHE A 86 -2.03 -5.46 13.86
N ALA A 87 -3.23 -5.50 14.43
CA ALA A 87 -3.62 -4.62 15.53
C ALA A 87 -2.87 -4.93 16.83
N ASP A 88 -2.30 -6.13 16.98
CA ASP A 88 -1.45 -6.53 18.10
C ASP A 88 -0.03 -5.95 18.04
N GLY A 89 0.32 -5.25 16.95
CA GLY A 89 1.64 -4.70 16.69
C GLY A 89 2.59 -5.67 15.99
N THR A 90 2.15 -6.89 15.70
CA THR A 90 2.99 -7.87 14.99
C THR A 90 2.93 -7.66 13.48
N VAL A 91 4.04 -8.00 12.82
CA VAL A 91 4.09 -8.13 11.36
C VAL A 91 4.40 -9.58 11.01
N ARG A 92 3.56 -10.18 10.19
CA ARG A 92 3.75 -11.54 9.68
C ARG A 92 4.22 -11.50 8.24
N LEU A 93 5.31 -12.22 7.98
CA LEU A 93 5.96 -12.30 6.68
C LEU A 93 5.67 -13.65 6.03
N PHE A 94 5.21 -13.61 4.80
CA PHE A 94 4.90 -14.78 3.98
C PHE A 94 5.80 -14.80 2.75
N LEU A 95 6.39 -15.94 2.43
CA LEU A 95 7.12 -16.15 1.19
C LEU A 95 6.13 -16.52 0.08
N LEU A 96 6.05 -15.72 -0.98
CA LEU A 96 5.03 -15.85 -2.03
C LEU A 96 5.20 -17.13 -2.87
N ASN A 97 6.43 -17.57 -3.11
CA ASN A 97 6.72 -18.74 -3.95
C ASN A 97 6.13 -20.04 -3.39
N ASN A 98 6.24 -20.25 -2.07
CA ASN A 98 5.71 -21.44 -1.40
C ASN A 98 4.48 -21.15 -0.52
N ARG A 99 4.09 -19.87 -0.40
CA ARG A 99 2.90 -19.43 0.34
C ARG A 99 2.94 -19.73 1.83
N LEU A 100 4.15 -19.84 2.37
CA LEU A 100 4.36 -20.18 3.77
C LEU A 100 4.58 -18.93 4.61
N HIS A 101 4.02 -18.94 5.81
CA HIS A 101 4.41 -18.03 6.87
C HIS A 101 5.84 -18.34 7.30
N VAL A 102 6.75 -17.40 7.11
CA VAL A 102 8.18 -17.64 7.40
C VAL A 102 8.64 -16.96 8.68
N ARG A 103 7.98 -15.87 9.08
CA ARG A 103 8.41 -15.13 10.27
C ARG A 103 7.31 -14.26 10.85
N THR A 104 7.28 -14.18 12.19
CA THR A 104 6.53 -13.16 12.94
C THR A 104 7.52 -12.19 13.57
N LEU A 105 7.40 -10.91 13.23
CA LEU A 105 8.18 -9.82 13.80
C LEU A 105 7.37 -9.15 14.89
N ARG A 106 8.00 -8.97 16.05
CA ARG A 106 7.38 -8.31 17.20
C ARG A 106 8.20 -7.10 17.61
N PRO A 107 7.57 -5.93 17.79
CA PRO A 107 8.30 -4.77 18.31
C PRO A 107 8.70 -5.03 19.77
N PRO A 108 9.79 -4.40 20.23
CA PRO A 108 10.09 -4.35 21.66
C PRO A 108 8.93 -3.72 22.41
N LEU A 109 8.47 -4.38 23.47
CA LEU A 109 7.32 -3.90 24.26
C LEU A 109 7.68 -2.59 24.97
N ARG A 110 7.00 -1.52 24.59
CA ARG A 110 6.97 -0.26 25.30
C ARG A 110 5.54 0.00 25.76
N ASP A 111 5.26 -0.22 27.02
CA ASP A 111 3.89 -0.17 27.56
C ASP A 111 3.51 1.25 27.99
N ARG A 112 3.57 2.23 27.03
CA ARG A 112 3.35 3.65 27.37
C ARG A 112 1.89 4.09 27.30
N PHE A 113 1.10 3.58 26.35
CA PHE A 113 -0.19 4.18 25.99
C PHE A 113 -1.34 3.19 25.76
N GLY A 114 -1.18 1.93 26.17
CA GLY A 114 -2.20 0.89 26.01
C GLY A 114 -2.18 0.21 24.64
N ARG A 115 -3.12 -0.72 24.42
CA ARG A 115 -3.09 -1.67 23.29
C ARG A 115 -3.21 -1.03 21.91
N PHE A 116 -4.03 0.00 21.79
CA PHE A 116 -4.27 0.65 20.49
C PHE A 116 -3.03 1.31 19.92
N SER A 117 -2.12 1.78 20.75
CA SER A 117 -0.90 2.42 20.31
C SER A 117 0.07 1.48 19.60
N ARG A 118 -0.06 0.18 19.84
CA ARG A 118 0.81 -0.85 19.25
C ARG A 118 0.44 -1.24 17.82
N ALA A 119 -0.79 -0.95 17.41
CA ALA A 119 -1.29 -1.39 16.10
C ALA A 119 -0.38 -0.90 14.97
N VAL A 120 -0.08 -1.79 14.02
CA VAL A 120 0.79 -1.47 12.89
C VAL A 120 0.10 -0.44 11.98
N SER A 121 0.79 0.67 11.71
CA SER A 121 0.32 1.75 10.86
C SER A 121 0.74 1.58 9.40
N GLY A 122 1.88 0.95 9.15
CA GLY A 122 2.34 0.68 7.80
C GLY A 122 3.63 -0.12 7.78
N ILE A 123 3.95 -0.66 6.60
CA ILE A 123 5.09 -1.54 6.38
C ILE A 123 5.79 -1.16 5.09
N VAL A 124 7.12 -1.18 5.11
CA VAL A 124 8.00 -0.98 3.95
C VAL A 124 8.90 -2.20 3.83
N ILE A 125 8.90 -2.83 2.67
CA ILE A 125 9.83 -3.91 2.33
C ILE A 125 10.86 -3.37 1.35
N SER A 126 12.12 -3.46 1.69
CA SER A 126 13.26 -3.29 0.80
C SER A 126 13.98 -4.63 0.64
N ASP A 127 14.98 -4.72 -0.25
CA ASP A 127 15.61 -5.99 -0.65
C ASP A 127 16.03 -6.90 0.53
N SER A 128 16.55 -6.33 1.61
CA SER A 128 17.03 -7.09 2.78
C SER A 128 16.37 -6.68 4.09
N ARG A 129 15.57 -5.60 4.09
CA ARG A 129 15.02 -5.03 5.30
C ARG A 129 13.51 -4.94 5.25
N LEU A 130 12.88 -5.21 6.37
CA LEU A 130 11.49 -4.90 6.64
C LEU A 130 11.44 -3.80 7.70
N THR A 131 10.83 -2.68 7.35
CA THR A 131 10.57 -1.56 8.27
C THR A 131 9.08 -1.47 8.50
N PHE A 132 8.65 -1.31 9.74
CA PHE A 132 7.24 -1.08 10.05
C PHE A 132 7.10 -0.06 11.18
N ALA A 133 5.98 0.61 11.19
CA ALA A 133 5.69 1.60 12.20
C ALA A 133 4.40 1.28 12.94
N THR A 134 4.32 1.71 14.19
CA THR A 134 3.17 1.53 15.08
C THR A 134 2.48 2.86 15.37
N MET A 135 1.22 2.83 15.82
CA MET A 135 0.41 4.04 16.00
C MET A 135 0.96 5.01 17.05
N ASP A 136 1.84 4.56 17.95
CA ASP A 136 2.57 5.42 18.88
C ASP A 136 3.72 6.21 18.23
N GLY A 137 3.96 5.98 16.94
CA GLY A 137 5.00 6.66 16.15
C GLY A 137 6.35 5.97 16.18
N ASP A 138 6.50 4.83 16.87
CA ASP A 138 7.74 4.05 16.86
C ASP A 138 7.94 3.43 15.46
N ILE A 139 9.17 3.52 14.96
CA ILE A 139 9.60 2.86 13.71
C ILE A 139 10.56 1.74 14.05
N HIS A 140 10.26 0.56 13.56
CA HIS A 140 11.00 -0.67 13.81
C HIS A 140 11.62 -1.20 12.52
N VAL A 141 12.84 -1.75 12.63
CA VAL A 141 13.57 -2.33 11.51
C VAL A 141 14.00 -3.75 11.86
N ALA A 142 13.84 -4.64 10.91
CA ALA A 142 14.31 -6.02 10.98
C ALA A 142 14.94 -6.43 9.64
N GLU A 143 15.96 -7.28 9.68
CA GLU A 143 16.50 -7.92 8.49
C GLU A 143 15.60 -9.09 8.10
N ILE A 144 15.28 -9.25 6.82
CA ILE A 144 14.35 -10.29 6.32
C ILE A 144 14.98 -11.67 6.50
N ASP A 145 16.24 -11.85 6.08
CA ASP A 145 16.94 -13.13 6.10
C ASP A 145 17.76 -13.36 7.39
N GLY A 146 17.75 -12.37 8.29
CA GLY A 146 18.55 -12.41 9.53
C GLY A 146 17.84 -13.12 10.68
N VAL A 147 18.62 -13.76 11.55
CA VAL A 147 18.15 -14.28 12.86
C VAL A 147 17.99 -13.15 13.87
N GLY A 148 18.29 -11.90 13.46
CA GLY A 148 18.31 -10.73 14.32
C GLY A 148 16.92 -10.34 14.87
N HIS A 149 16.96 -9.71 16.05
CA HIS A 149 15.76 -9.16 16.67
C HIS A 149 15.33 -7.87 15.98
N THR A 150 14.03 -7.56 16.06
CA THR A 150 13.50 -6.27 15.66
C THR A 150 14.10 -5.18 16.56
N ARG A 151 14.67 -4.14 15.97
CA ARG A 151 15.17 -2.96 16.67
C ARG A 151 14.27 -1.76 16.44
N THR A 152 14.27 -0.83 17.38
CA THR A 152 13.63 0.48 17.19
C THR A 152 14.63 1.42 16.53
N ALA A 153 14.31 1.90 15.33
CA ALA A 153 15.08 2.88 14.60
C ALA A 153 14.74 4.31 15.05
N TYR A 154 13.45 4.56 15.28
CA TYR A 154 12.94 5.85 15.75
C TYR A 154 11.93 5.62 16.86
N ALA A 155 12.01 6.41 17.93
CA ALA A 155 11.07 6.40 19.05
C ALA A 155 10.09 7.56 18.90
N GLY A 156 8.82 7.25 18.70
CA GLY A 156 7.76 8.23 18.56
C GLY A 156 7.40 8.97 19.84
N ASP A 157 6.75 10.09 19.69
CA ASP A 157 6.16 10.87 20.76
C ASP A 157 4.70 11.21 20.47
N ILE A 158 3.81 10.33 20.86
CA ILE A 158 2.36 10.47 20.60
C ILE A 158 1.77 11.74 21.22
N VAL A 159 2.38 12.28 22.26
CA VAL A 159 1.89 13.49 22.95
C VAL A 159 2.20 14.73 22.11
N ASN A 160 3.42 14.80 21.56
CA ASN A 160 3.87 15.95 20.80
C ASN A 160 3.61 15.84 19.29
N ASP A 161 3.59 14.62 18.75
CA ASP A 161 3.43 14.35 17.31
C ASP A 161 2.03 13.87 16.93
N GLY A 162 1.30 13.33 17.88
CA GLY A 162 0.01 12.70 17.63
C GLY A 162 0.15 11.21 17.27
N ALA A 163 -0.94 10.60 16.84
CA ALA A 163 -0.96 9.20 16.44
C ALA A 163 -0.51 9.02 14.99
N LEU A 164 0.39 8.08 14.74
CA LEU A 164 0.81 7.70 13.39
C LEU A 164 -0.28 6.87 12.72
N VAL A 165 -0.99 7.46 11.77
CA VAL A 165 -2.18 6.87 11.11
C VAL A 165 -1.81 5.97 9.95
N ASP A 166 -0.84 6.39 9.14
CA ASP A 166 -0.33 5.61 8.02
C ASP A 166 1.17 5.84 7.86
N PHE A 167 1.87 4.84 7.38
CA PHE A 167 3.31 4.85 7.18
C PHE A 167 3.67 4.14 5.88
N THR A 168 4.57 4.75 5.11
CA THR A 168 5.05 4.20 3.85
C THR A 168 6.51 4.61 3.63
N GLY A 169 7.16 4.02 2.64
CA GLY A 169 8.53 4.37 2.33
C GLY A 169 9.00 3.82 0.99
N CYS A 170 10.19 4.24 0.61
CA CYS A 170 10.95 3.73 -0.52
C CYS A 170 12.41 3.49 -0.10
N GLY A 171 13.30 3.23 -1.05
CA GLY A 171 14.71 2.97 -0.78
C GLY A 171 15.48 4.14 -0.12
N ARG A 172 14.90 5.34 -0.08
CA ARG A 172 15.54 6.53 0.49
C ARG A 172 14.74 7.17 1.61
N TRP A 173 13.42 7.17 1.52
CA TRP A 173 12.55 7.92 2.40
C TRP A 173 11.57 7.04 3.15
N TRP A 174 11.39 7.33 4.42
CA TRP A 174 10.20 6.94 5.17
C TRP A 174 9.32 8.16 5.34
N VAL A 175 8.01 7.97 5.24
CA VAL A 175 7.02 9.03 5.40
C VAL A 175 5.90 8.55 6.30
N GLY A 176 5.61 9.34 7.32
CA GLY A 176 4.52 9.09 8.26
C GLY A 176 3.45 10.17 8.17
N LEU A 177 2.21 9.74 8.29
CA LEU A 177 1.04 10.58 8.40
C LEU A 177 0.52 10.55 9.83
N PHE A 178 0.57 11.70 10.48
CA PHE A 178 0.19 11.86 11.88
C PHE A 178 -1.13 12.61 12.04
N ALA A 179 -1.89 12.26 13.06
CA ALA A 179 -3.14 12.91 13.42
C ALA A 179 -3.14 13.33 14.89
N GLY A 180 -3.81 14.44 15.17
CA GLY A 180 -4.05 14.93 16.53
C GLY A 180 -3.29 16.20 16.91
N VAL A 181 -2.19 16.53 16.23
CA VAL A 181 -1.38 17.72 16.51
C VAL A 181 -1.31 18.62 15.27
N PRO A 182 -1.81 19.85 15.33
CA PRO A 182 -1.77 20.79 14.22
C PRO A 182 -0.32 21.10 13.79
N GLY A 183 -0.10 21.20 12.47
CA GLY A 183 1.21 21.56 11.92
C GLY A 183 2.25 20.43 11.96
N ARG A 184 1.89 19.20 12.35
CA ARG A 184 2.78 18.06 12.45
C ARG A 184 2.24 16.82 11.69
N ALA A 185 1.47 17.04 10.64
CA ALA A 185 0.79 15.97 9.93
C ALA A 185 1.74 15.06 9.16
N PHE A 186 2.85 15.59 8.67
CA PHE A 186 3.82 14.82 7.89
C PHE A 186 5.18 14.81 8.57
N HIS A 187 5.71 13.62 8.76
CA HIS A 187 7.09 13.42 9.15
C HIS A 187 7.81 12.66 8.03
N ILE A 188 8.99 13.13 7.67
CA ILE A 188 9.83 12.53 6.64
C ILE A 188 11.18 12.19 7.27
N TRP A 189 11.64 10.96 7.08
CA TRP A 189 12.94 10.48 7.54
C TRP A 189 13.77 10.01 6.34
N ASP A 190 15.07 10.23 6.41
CA ASP A 190 16.01 9.55 5.53
C ASP A 190 16.22 8.12 6.05
N CYS A 191 15.95 7.11 5.22
CA CYS A 191 15.98 5.72 5.66
C CYS A 191 17.39 5.17 5.92
N ASN A 192 18.46 5.88 5.48
CA ASN A 192 19.84 5.47 5.68
C ASN A 192 20.40 6.01 7.00
N SER A 193 20.15 7.28 7.28
CA SER A 193 20.56 7.89 8.55
C SER A 193 19.55 7.65 9.68
N GLU A 194 18.31 7.27 9.33
CA GLU A 194 17.17 7.13 10.26
C GLU A 194 16.82 8.44 10.98
N GLU A 195 17.31 9.57 10.47
CA GLU A 195 17.05 10.89 11.02
C GLU A 195 15.84 11.56 10.39
N THR A 196 15.10 12.30 11.20
CA THR A 196 13.98 13.11 10.73
C THR A 196 14.49 14.28 9.91
N THR A 197 14.10 14.38 8.65
CA THR A 197 14.48 15.46 7.74
C THR A 197 13.44 16.58 7.69
N PHE A 198 12.18 16.26 7.96
CA PHE A 198 11.09 17.22 7.94
C PHE A 198 9.96 16.82 8.88
N VAL A 199 9.39 17.81 9.56
CA VAL A 199 8.13 17.71 10.30
C VAL A 199 7.30 18.92 9.99
N GLY A 200 6.09 18.74 9.50
CA GLY A 200 5.24 19.88 9.17
C GLY A 200 3.92 19.46 8.50
N GLY A 201 3.25 20.47 7.95
CA GLY A 201 2.00 20.31 7.22
C GLY A 201 0.77 20.22 8.12
N THR A 202 -0.36 20.59 7.53
CA THR A 202 -1.68 20.53 8.17
C THR A 202 -2.62 19.78 7.25
N LEU A 203 -3.22 18.70 7.74
CA LEU A 203 -4.13 17.85 6.96
C LEU A 203 -5.56 18.37 6.91
N THR A 204 -5.96 19.07 7.94
CA THR A 204 -7.37 19.46 8.16
C THR A 204 -7.45 20.96 8.46
N ASP A 205 -8.63 21.50 8.21
CA ASP A 205 -8.97 22.83 8.71
C ASP A 205 -8.69 22.90 10.22
N PRO A 206 -7.99 23.93 10.73
CA PRO A 206 -7.69 24.08 12.14
C PRO A 206 -8.93 23.97 13.05
N GLU A 207 -10.11 24.34 12.54
CA GLU A 207 -11.37 24.21 13.28
C GLU A 207 -11.88 22.77 13.41
N ALA A 208 -11.49 21.87 12.49
CA ALA A 208 -11.89 20.45 12.53
C ALA A 208 -11.01 19.59 13.45
N VAL A 209 -9.89 20.11 13.94
CA VAL A 209 -8.89 19.38 14.76
C VAL A 209 -9.25 19.32 16.24
N MET A 210 -10.30 20.01 16.65
CA MET A 210 -10.71 20.07 18.07
C MET A 210 -11.53 18.84 18.47
N GLY A 211 -10.86 17.75 18.84
CA GLY A 211 -11.48 16.67 19.61
C GLY A 211 -11.07 15.24 19.21
N TRP A 212 -11.31 14.32 20.12
CA TRP A 212 -11.11 12.87 19.99
C TRP A 212 -11.83 12.23 18.78
N HIS A 213 -12.83 12.90 18.21
CA HIS A 213 -13.54 12.50 16.99
C HIS A 213 -12.62 12.41 15.79
N THR A 214 -11.57 13.23 15.72
CA THR A 214 -10.60 13.21 14.63
C THR A 214 -9.77 11.93 14.62
N LEU A 215 -9.40 11.42 15.80
CA LEU A 215 -8.66 10.17 15.93
C LEU A 215 -9.50 8.96 15.50
N THR A 216 -10.77 8.90 15.90
CA THR A 216 -11.67 7.82 15.51
C THR A 216 -12.06 7.87 14.03
N GLU A 217 -12.26 9.05 13.47
CA GLU A 217 -12.55 9.19 12.03
C GLU A 217 -11.34 8.91 11.14
N LEU A 218 -10.15 9.26 11.57
CA LEU A 218 -8.91 8.98 10.83
C LEU A 218 -8.47 7.51 10.95
N THR A 219 -8.72 6.85 12.06
CA THR A 219 -8.39 5.43 12.24
C THR A 219 -9.35 4.50 11.49
N THR A 220 -10.57 4.94 11.19
CA THR A 220 -11.57 4.08 10.54
C THR A 220 -11.62 4.18 9.03
N SER A 221 -11.11 5.22 8.41
CA SER A 221 -11.23 5.28 6.95
C SER A 221 -10.20 6.05 6.12
N LEU A 222 -9.46 7.07 6.56
CA LEU A 222 -9.01 7.97 5.50
C LEU A 222 -7.74 8.82 5.70
N GLY A 223 -6.86 8.46 6.54
CA GLY A 223 -5.49 8.93 6.38
C GLY A 223 -4.72 7.86 5.58
N ARG A 224 -4.50 8.06 4.31
CA ARG A 224 -3.69 7.18 3.48
C ARG A 224 -2.53 7.93 2.89
N LEU A 225 -1.39 7.29 2.89
CA LEU A 225 -0.15 7.82 2.36
C LEU A 225 0.51 6.78 1.47
N ARG A 226 0.93 7.18 0.28
CA ARG A 226 1.67 6.31 -0.65
C ARG A 226 2.83 7.07 -1.24
N ILE A 227 3.97 6.43 -1.35
CA ILE A 227 5.07 6.95 -2.15
C ILE A 227 4.83 6.59 -3.60
N SER A 228 5.06 7.56 -4.46
CA SER A 228 4.94 7.44 -5.90
C SER A 228 6.30 7.72 -6.52
N GLY A 229 6.83 6.75 -7.26
CA GLY A 229 8.03 6.86 -8.07
C GLY A 229 9.23 7.48 -7.34
N ASN A 230 9.82 8.46 -7.97
CA ASN A 230 11.07 9.04 -7.54
C ASN A 230 10.88 10.21 -6.58
N GLU A 231 10.60 9.89 -5.29
CA GLU A 231 10.65 10.90 -4.22
C GLU A 231 9.45 11.84 -4.14
N THR A 232 8.28 11.34 -4.57
CA THR A 232 7.00 12.00 -4.39
C THR A 232 6.11 11.15 -3.48
N ALA A 233 5.38 11.77 -2.58
CA ALA A 233 4.33 11.12 -1.79
C ALA A 233 2.96 11.68 -2.14
N VAL A 234 1.95 10.81 -2.14
CA VAL A 234 0.55 11.21 -2.28
C VAL A 234 -0.16 10.91 -0.97
N ALA A 235 -0.65 11.97 -0.34
CA ALA A 235 -1.42 11.86 0.88
C ALA A 235 -2.89 12.13 0.59
N CYS A 236 -3.75 11.31 1.15
CA CYS A 236 -5.19 11.42 1.02
C CYS A 236 -5.84 11.52 2.40
N THR A 237 -6.69 12.51 2.54
CA THR A 237 -7.64 12.61 3.64
C THR A 237 -9.07 12.48 3.10
N ARG A 238 -10.04 12.56 3.97
CA ARG A 238 -11.45 12.54 3.61
C ARG A 238 -11.85 13.66 2.62
N TRP A 239 -11.12 14.77 2.62
CA TRP A 239 -11.47 15.99 1.90
C TRP A 239 -10.44 16.46 0.88
N ARG A 240 -9.21 15.97 1.01
CA ARG A 240 -8.06 16.47 0.24
C ARG A 240 -7.19 15.33 -0.25
N ILE A 241 -6.61 15.53 -1.42
CA ILE A 241 -5.48 14.74 -1.90
C ILE A 241 -4.35 15.71 -2.16
N MET A 242 -3.19 15.43 -1.59
CA MET A 242 -2.01 16.27 -1.70
C MET A 242 -0.86 15.47 -2.28
N VAL A 243 -0.15 16.06 -3.22
CA VAL A 243 1.08 15.54 -3.79
C VAL A 243 2.25 16.31 -3.20
N ILE A 244 3.18 15.60 -2.57
CA ILE A 244 4.23 16.14 -1.73
C ILE A 244 5.58 15.79 -2.35
N ASP A 245 6.47 16.77 -2.51
CA ASP A 245 7.85 16.57 -2.93
C ASP A 245 8.73 16.26 -1.70
N LEU A 246 9.27 15.05 -1.64
CA LEU A 246 10.11 14.60 -0.53
C LEU A 246 11.53 15.17 -0.60
N ARG A 247 12.01 15.59 -1.79
CA ARG A 247 13.33 16.24 -1.95
C ARG A 247 13.32 17.64 -1.36
N ASN A 248 12.19 18.33 -1.50
CA ASN A 248 12.04 19.71 -1.08
C ASN A 248 11.30 19.82 0.27
N GLN A 249 11.68 19.02 1.24
CA GLN A 249 11.17 19.13 2.61
C GLN A 249 9.62 19.15 2.68
N GLY A 250 8.98 18.27 1.94
CA GLY A 250 7.52 18.12 2.03
C GLY A 250 6.70 19.25 1.39
N VAL A 251 7.28 19.98 0.44
CA VAL A 251 6.53 21.02 -0.30
C VAL A 251 5.39 20.38 -1.07
N ILE A 252 4.18 20.92 -0.91
CA ILE A 252 3.01 20.49 -1.65
C ILE A 252 3.13 21.00 -3.09
N ILE A 253 3.26 20.09 -4.05
CA ILE A 253 3.36 20.41 -5.49
C ILE A 253 2.01 20.30 -6.21
N GLY A 254 1.02 19.72 -5.55
CA GLY A 254 -0.32 19.62 -6.08
C GLY A 254 -1.35 19.29 -5.01
N GLU A 255 -2.55 19.84 -5.18
CA GLU A 255 -3.66 19.64 -4.25
C GLU A 255 -4.97 19.53 -5.01
N ASP A 256 -5.84 18.61 -4.58
CA ASP A 256 -7.20 18.46 -5.06
C ASP A 256 -8.16 18.44 -3.87
N GLU A 257 -9.00 19.46 -3.77
CA GLU A 257 -9.97 19.62 -2.68
C GLU A 257 -11.36 19.15 -3.12
N GLU A 258 -11.79 17.99 -2.63
CA GLU A 258 -13.14 17.47 -2.87
C GLU A 258 -14.21 18.17 -2.03
N GLN A 259 -13.84 18.79 -0.93
CA GLN A 259 -14.76 19.52 -0.06
C GLN A 259 -15.52 20.63 -0.81
N ARG A 260 -14.85 21.32 -1.73
CA ARG A 260 -15.49 22.36 -2.58
C ARG A 260 -16.60 21.80 -3.47
N ARG A 261 -16.57 20.49 -3.74
CA ARG A 261 -17.59 19.79 -4.54
C ARG A 261 -18.66 19.12 -3.68
N GLY A 262 -18.57 19.22 -2.36
CA GLY A 262 -19.44 18.51 -1.41
C GLY A 262 -19.29 17.00 -1.47
N LEU A 263 -18.13 16.52 -1.90
CA LEU A 263 -17.79 15.10 -2.03
C LEU A 263 -16.81 14.67 -0.95
N ILE A 264 -16.88 13.40 -0.60
CA ILE A 264 -16.01 12.76 0.38
C ILE A 264 -15.24 11.66 -0.35
N VAL A 265 -13.93 11.59 -0.13
CA VAL A 265 -13.12 10.48 -0.61
C VAL A 265 -13.39 9.26 0.29
N THR A 266 -13.77 8.15 -0.30
CA THR A 266 -14.10 6.90 0.40
C THR A 266 -13.12 5.75 0.12
N GLY A 267 -12.27 5.90 -0.91
CA GLY A 267 -11.21 4.95 -1.25
C GLY A 267 -10.07 5.66 -1.95
N PHE A 268 -8.85 5.23 -1.66
CA PHE A 268 -7.62 5.80 -2.21
C PHE A 268 -6.50 4.77 -2.23
N ASP A 269 -5.72 4.79 -3.29
CA ASP A 269 -4.42 4.16 -3.38
C ASP A 269 -3.58 4.81 -4.48
N ALA A 270 -2.26 4.63 -4.45
CA ALA A 270 -1.37 5.14 -5.49
C ALA A 270 -0.23 4.16 -5.79
N ASN A 271 0.25 4.22 -7.02
CA ASN A 271 1.46 3.57 -7.49
C ASN A 271 2.49 4.61 -7.95
N ASP A 272 3.54 4.18 -8.62
CA ASP A 272 4.65 5.04 -9.07
C ASP A 272 4.24 6.14 -10.06
N GLU A 273 3.12 6.01 -10.78
CA GLU A 273 2.72 6.92 -11.86
C GLU A 273 1.38 7.61 -11.62
N ALA A 274 0.46 6.92 -10.94
CA ALA A 274 -0.91 7.36 -10.82
C ALA A 274 -1.48 7.06 -9.44
N TYR A 275 -2.51 7.81 -9.07
CA TYR A 275 -3.35 7.50 -7.92
C TYR A 275 -4.80 7.30 -8.35
N VAL A 276 -5.47 6.41 -7.64
CA VAL A 276 -6.91 6.18 -7.76
C VAL A 276 -7.61 6.77 -6.54
N ARG A 277 -8.71 7.46 -6.77
CA ARG A 277 -9.63 7.93 -5.72
C ARG A 277 -11.04 7.49 -6.03
N LEU A 278 -11.81 7.24 -4.99
CA LEU A 278 -13.22 6.94 -5.05
C LEU A 278 -13.98 7.96 -4.22
N ASP A 279 -15.02 8.56 -4.79
CA ASP A 279 -15.89 9.49 -4.08
C ASP A 279 -17.08 8.80 -3.38
N SER A 280 -17.79 9.52 -2.53
CA SER A 280 -18.97 9.04 -1.80
C SER A 280 -20.16 8.67 -2.69
N ARG A 281 -20.15 9.06 -3.96
CA ARG A 281 -21.17 8.71 -4.97
C ARG A 281 -20.83 7.44 -5.72
N GLY A 282 -19.63 6.89 -5.50
CA GLY A 282 -19.13 5.70 -6.18
C GLY A 282 -18.45 5.99 -7.51
N ASN A 283 -18.07 7.23 -7.80
CA ASN A 283 -17.28 7.53 -8.98
C ASN A 283 -15.80 7.41 -8.61
N ALA A 284 -15.08 6.58 -9.35
CA ALA A 284 -13.64 6.45 -9.24
C ALA A 284 -12.98 7.24 -10.37
N SER A 285 -11.86 7.91 -10.04
CA SER A 285 -11.00 8.54 -11.03
C SER A 285 -9.56 8.15 -10.80
N VAL A 286 -8.85 7.87 -11.87
CA VAL A 286 -7.41 7.64 -11.88
C VAL A 286 -6.72 8.88 -12.42
N ARG A 287 -5.72 9.38 -11.71
CA ARG A 287 -4.99 10.59 -12.09
C ARG A 287 -3.48 10.35 -12.04
N ARG A 288 -2.76 11.01 -12.93
CA ARG A 288 -1.29 11.01 -12.90
C ARG A 288 -0.78 11.82 -11.72
N VAL A 289 0.19 11.29 -10.99
CA VAL A 289 0.76 11.97 -9.82
C VAL A 289 1.44 13.29 -10.22
N ASN A 290 2.25 13.27 -11.26
CA ASN A 290 3.07 14.44 -11.63
C ASN A 290 2.26 15.60 -12.24
N THR A 291 1.21 15.30 -13.01
CA THR A 291 0.44 16.32 -13.76
C THR A 291 -0.97 16.54 -13.22
N GLN A 292 -1.43 15.64 -12.34
CA GLN A 292 -2.79 15.57 -11.81
C GLN A 292 -3.89 15.45 -12.89
N GLN A 293 -3.48 15.18 -14.12
CA GLN A 293 -4.41 14.96 -15.21
C GLN A 293 -5.17 13.65 -14.99
N THR A 294 -6.48 13.70 -15.26
CA THR A 294 -7.32 12.51 -15.24
C THR A 294 -6.93 11.59 -16.39
N VAL A 295 -6.60 10.36 -16.06
CA VAL A 295 -6.32 9.28 -17.02
C VAL A 295 -7.64 8.64 -17.45
N CYS A 296 -8.46 8.23 -16.47
CA CYS A 296 -9.77 7.67 -16.71
C CYS A 296 -10.71 7.89 -15.53
N GLU A 297 -12.01 7.68 -15.80
CA GLU A 297 -13.07 7.68 -14.79
C GLU A 297 -13.98 6.47 -15.00
N PHE A 298 -14.45 5.89 -13.89
CA PHE A 298 -15.38 4.77 -13.93
C PHE A 298 -16.28 4.74 -12.69
N ARG A 299 -17.37 3.99 -12.76
CA ARG A 299 -18.31 3.88 -11.65
C ARG A 299 -18.22 2.53 -10.96
N VAL A 300 -18.13 2.56 -9.63
CA VAL A 300 -18.10 1.37 -8.78
C VAL A 300 -19.51 1.08 -8.27
N SER A 301 -20.13 0.02 -8.76
CA SER A 301 -21.47 -0.36 -8.35
C SER A 301 -21.52 -0.79 -6.88
N GLY A 302 -22.48 -0.27 -6.12
CA GLY A 302 -22.69 -0.60 -4.71
C GLY A 302 -21.80 0.19 -3.73
N ALA A 303 -20.98 1.12 -4.21
CA ALA A 303 -20.08 1.92 -3.37
C ALA A 303 -20.81 2.86 -2.41
N ALA A 304 -21.94 3.41 -2.82
CA ALA A 304 -22.71 4.36 -2.00
C ALA A 304 -23.32 3.76 -0.71
N GLN A 305 -23.39 2.44 -0.63
CA GLN A 305 -24.06 1.73 0.47
C GLN A 305 -23.10 0.86 1.32
N ARG A 306 -21.84 0.74 0.92
CA ARG A 306 -20.88 -0.18 1.53
C ARG A 306 -19.49 0.44 1.57
N ARG A 307 -18.70 0.04 2.57
CA ARG A 307 -17.28 0.35 2.60
C ARG A 307 -16.61 -0.23 1.35
N VAL A 308 -15.87 0.58 0.62
CA VAL A 308 -15.10 0.17 -0.55
C VAL A 308 -13.63 0.34 -0.24
N MET A 309 -12.88 -0.71 -0.50
CA MET A 309 -11.42 -0.67 -0.48
C MET A 309 -10.92 -0.84 -1.91
N GLY A 310 -9.92 -0.07 -2.29
CA GLY A 310 -9.34 -0.14 -3.62
C GLY A 310 -7.83 -0.09 -3.58
N CYS A 311 -7.23 -0.67 -4.61
CA CYS A 311 -5.80 -0.52 -4.89
C CYS A 311 -5.58 -0.37 -6.39
N VAL A 312 -4.40 0.11 -6.74
CA VAL A 312 -4.00 0.31 -8.13
C VAL A 312 -2.60 -0.25 -8.37
N ASN A 313 -2.48 -1.13 -9.35
CA ASN A 313 -1.19 -1.48 -9.91
C ASN A 313 -0.94 -0.66 -11.20
N ARG A 314 0.14 -0.93 -11.90
CA ARG A 314 0.51 -0.17 -13.11
C ARG A 314 -0.59 -0.15 -14.18
N LEU A 315 -1.32 -1.23 -14.39
CA LEU A 315 -2.26 -1.41 -15.49
C LEU A 315 -3.73 -1.50 -15.07
N HIS A 316 -4.00 -1.83 -13.79
CA HIS A 316 -5.35 -2.13 -13.33
C HIS A 316 -5.69 -1.40 -12.04
N ALA A 317 -6.93 -0.96 -11.95
CA ALA A 317 -7.55 -0.54 -10.69
C ALA A 317 -8.47 -1.65 -10.19
N LEU A 318 -8.33 -2.00 -8.92
CA LEU A 318 -9.10 -3.05 -8.26
C LEU A 318 -9.92 -2.43 -7.14
N MET A 319 -11.23 -2.67 -7.14
CA MET A 319 -12.15 -2.16 -6.12
C MET A 319 -12.93 -3.31 -5.51
N CYS A 320 -12.87 -3.44 -4.20
CA CYS A 320 -13.66 -4.40 -3.44
C CYS A 320 -14.82 -3.70 -2.75
N ALA A 321 -16.03 -4.08 -3.10
CA ALA A 321 -17.27 -3.59 -2.51
C ALA A 321 -18.18 -4.77 -2.15
N GLY A 322 -18.50 -4.90 -0.86
CA GLY A 322 -19.36 -5.99 -0.36
C GLY A 322 -18.80 -7.39 -0.64
N GLY A 323 -17.48 -7.55 -0.52
CA GLY A 323 -16.79 -8.82 -0.70
C GLY A 323 -16.63 -9.26 -2.17
N ILE A 324 -16.95 -8.38 -3.12
CA ILE A 324 -16.76 -8.64 -4.53
C ILE A 324 -15.68 -7.71 -5.07
N MET A 325 -14.58 -8.29 -5.52
CA MET A 325 -13.51 -7.54 -6.15
C MET A 325 -13.74 -7.41 -7.65
N ARG A 326 -13.65 -6.19 -8.15
CA ARG A 326 -13.84 -5.83 -9.56
C ARG A 326 -12.56 -5.21 -10.09
N VAL A 327 -12.29 -5.44 -11.36
CA VAL A 327 -11.05 -5.02 -12.03
C VAL A 327 -11.39 -4.15 -13.23
N TRP A 328 -10.70 -3.00 -13.34
CA TRP A 328 -10.76 -2.07 -14.46
C TRP A 328 -9.37 -1.87 -15.06
N GLU A 329 -9.31 -1.64 -16.35
CA GLU A 329 -8.09 -1.19 -17.02
C GLU A 329 -7.87 0.31 -16.75
N VAL A 330 -6.68 0.68 -16.31
CA VAL A 330 -6.37 2.08 -15.94
C VAL A 330 -6.36 3.00 -17.15
N GLU A 331 -5.85 2.55 -18.30
CA GLU A 331 -5.67 3.40 -19.47
C GLU A 331 -7.00 3.94 -20.03
N ARG A 332 -8.07 3.14 -19.99
CA ARG A 332 -9.38 3.49 -20.58
C ARG A 332 -10.53 3.55 -19.58
N GLY A 333 -10.30 3.08 -18.35
CA GLY A 333 -11.36 2.96 -17.36
C GLY A 333 -12.38 1.85 -17.69
N GLU A 334 -12.02 0.93 -18.58
CA GLU A 334 -12.90 -0.16 -18.98
C GLU A 334 -13.01 -1.22 -17.88
N TYR A 335 -14.25 -1.59 -17.55
CA TYR A 335 -14.49 -2.72 -16.67
C TYR A 335 -14.09 -4.02 -17.36
N LEU A 336 -13.22 -4.80 -16.72
CA LEU A 336 -12.79 -6.09 -17.27
C LEU A 336 -13.62 -7.25 -16.75
N TYR A 337 -13.65 -7.44 -15.42
CA TYR A 337 -14.37 -8.55 -14.79
C TYR A 337 -14.50 -8.37 -13.28
N SER A 338 -15.31 -9.25 -12.67
CA SER A 338 -15.30 -9.49 -11.23
C SER A 338 -14.57 -10.79 -10.92
N ILE A 339 -13.81 -10.81 -9.84
CA ILE A 339 -13.18 -12.00 -9.30
C ILE A 339 -14.28 -12.88 -8.68
N ARG A 340 -14.17 -14.22 -8.85
CA ARG A 340 -15.23 -15.16 -8.45
C ARG A 340 -15.27 -15.41 -6.95
N GLU A 341 -14.08 -15.45 -6.36
CA GLU A 341 -13.89 -15.68 -4.94
C GLU A 341 -14.47 -14.50 -4.18
N ARG A 342 -15.39 -14.79 -3.28
CA ARG A 342 -15.94 -13.77 -2.38
C ARG A 342 -15.10 -13.71 -1.13
N VAL A 343 -14.69 -12.53 -0.80
CA VAL A 343 -14.03 -12.23 0.47
C VAL A 343 -15.05 -11.62 1.44
N GLY A 344 -14.77 -11.67 2.73
CA GLY A 344 -15.60 -11.01 3.73
C GLY A 344 -15.52 -9.48 3.66
N GLU A 345 -15.73 -8.83 4.78
CA GLU A 345 -15.45 -7.40 4.90
C GLU A 345 -13.93 -7.17 4.83
N VAL A 346 -13.51 -6.28 3.91
CA VAL A 346 -12.10 -6.07 3.61
C VAL A 346 -11.50 -5.03 4.55
N ASP A 347 -10.42 -5.39 5.23
CA ASP A 347 -9.65 -4.53 6.12
C ASP A 347 -8.46 -3.89 5.43
N ALA A 348 -7.78 -4.64 4.53
CA ALA A 348 -6.66 -4.16 3.75
C ALA A 348 -6.62 -4.83 2.38
N ILE A 349 -6.13 -4.10 1.38
CA ILE A 349 -5.94 -4.58 0.01
C ILE A 349 -4.66 -3.98 -0.56
N VAL A 350 -3.90 -4.79 -1.30
CA VAL A 350 -2.71 -4.36 -2.02
C VAL A 350 -2.57 -5.16 -3.31
N ALA A 351 -2.03 -4.55 -4.34
CA ALA A 351 -1.71 -5.23 -5.59
C ALA A 351 -0.37 -4.76 -6.14
N ASP A 352 0.38 -5.71 -6.71
CA ASP A 352 1.52 -5.43 -7.57
C ASP A 352 1.22 -5.88 -9.02
N ASP A 353 2.23 -5.96 -9.88
CA ASP A 353 2.04 -6.39 -11.27
C ASP A 353 1.69 -7.87 -11.41
N ARG A 354 1.85 -8.68 -10.36
CA ARG A 354 1.65 -10.13 -10.36
C ARG A 354 0.58 -10.59 -9.36
N HIS A 355 0.57 -10.00 -8.18
CA HIS A 355 -0.24 -10.47 -7.06
C HIS A 355 -1.31 -9.47 -6.66
N VAL A 356 -2.39 -10.01 -6.13
CA VAL A 356 -3.37 -9.23 -5.38
C VAL A 356 -3.53 -9.90 -4.02
N ALA A 357 -3.37 -9.15 -2.96
CA ALA A 357 -3.59 -9.64 -1.60
C ALA A 357 -4.68 -8.83 -0.90
N VAL A 358 -5.56 -9.53 -0.20
CA VAL A 358 -6.68 -8.95 0.55
C VAL A 358 -6.72 -9.57 1.94
N ALA A 359 -6.75 -8.74 2.95
CA ALA A 359 -7.11 -9.17 4.29
C ALA A 359 -8.58 -8.86 4.54
N SER A 360 -9.33 -9.85 5.01
CA SER A 360 -10.74 -9.71 5.33
C SER A 360 -11.05 -10.22 6.73
N ALA A 361 -12.00 -9.56 7.39
CA ALA A 361 -12.52 -10.03 8.67
C ALA A 361 -13.23 -11.37 8.51
N SER A 362 -12.95 -12.30 9.42
CA SER A 362 -13.68 -13.56 9.57
C SER A 362 -14.74 -13.45 10.66
N SER A 363 -15.70 -14.35 10.62
CA SER A 363 -16.69 -14.53 11.72
C SER A 363 -16.06 -14.90 13.06
N THR A 364 -14.80 -15.35 13.05
CA THR A 364 -14.02 -15.74 14.24
C THR A 364 -13.11 -14.64 14.77
N ALA A 365 -13.32 -13.37 14.37
CA ALA A 365 -12.47 -12.21 14.70
C ALA A 365 -11.02 -12.28 14.20
N GLN A 366 -10.64 -13.34 13.49
CA GLN A 366 -9.34 -13.51 12.89
C GLN A 366 -9.37 -13.09 11.43
N SER A 367 -8.41 -12.25 10.99
CA SER A 367 -8.29 -11.89 9.57
C SER A 367 -7.82 -13.07 8.74
N ILE A 368 -8.47 -13.25 7.59
CA ILE A 368 -8.05 -14.20 6.55
C ILE A 368 -7.32 -13.41 5.46
N ILE A 369 -6.15 -13.89 5.05
CA ILE A 369 -5.39 -13.29 3.96
C ILE A 369 -5.61 -14.10 2.70
N HIS A 370 -6.22 -13.47 1.70
CA HIS A 370 -6.46 -14.02 0.38
C HIS A 370 -5.38 -13.55 -0.58
N LEU A 371 -4.88 -14.45 -1.43
CA LEU A 371 -3.84 -14.16 -2.41
C LEU A 371 -4.26 -14.69 -3.79
N TRP A 372 -4.22 -13.84 -4.79
CA TRP A 372 -4.35 -14.20 -6.20
C TRP A 372 -2.99 -13.98 -6.89
N ASP A 373 -2.49 -15.02 -7.55
CA ASP A 373 -1.25 -14.99 -8.33
C ASP A 373 -1.57 -15.13 -9.83
N PHE A 374 -1.27 -14.09 -10.58
CA PHE A 374 -1.49 -13.99 -12.03
C PHE A 374 -0.26 -14.42 -12.83
N GLY A 375 0.87 -14.68 -12.17
CA GLY A 375 2.13 -15.10 -12.81
C GLY A 375 2.34 -16.60 -12.89
N ALA A 376 1.52 -17.41 -12.23
CA ALA A 376 1.77 -18.82 -11.96
C ALA A 376 1.42 -19.79 -13.10
N LEU A 377 1.07 -19.31 -14.30
CA LEU A 377 0.57 -20.18 -15.39
C LEU A 377 1.40 -20.06 -16.67
#